data_ef2511c0bfd3b61f4f1b00010e1075cf
#
_entry.id   ef2511c0bfd3b61f4f1b00010e1075cf
#
_cell.length_a   1.000
_cell.length_b   1.000
_cell.length_c   1.000
_cell.angle_alpha   90.00
_cell.angle_beta   90.00
_cell.angle_gamma   90.00
#
_symmetry.space_group_name_H-M   'P 1'
#
loop_
_entity.id
_entity.type
_entity.pdbx_description
1 polymer ?
#
loop_
_entity_poly.entity_id
_entity_poly.type
_entity_poly.pdbx_seq_one_letter_code
_entity_poly.pdbx_strand_id
1 'polypeptide(L)'
;GKRLIPLLLNDGHVVVCAVRDKKRAQNYFKDRENIILVEADFLNSKSLENIPVDIDIAYYLIHSMSKSVKEFHILEEKCAFNFKRFAEYSQVKQVIYLSGITNDTKLSRHLLSRKNVENALASKKYGLTTFKAGIIVGSGSSSFEIIRDIVEKLPFMITPKWLNTKTQPLGIRDVLSFLHRAIGKKELYNTSYDVFGPEIMTYKEMLLQFA
;
A
#
# COMPACT_ATOMS: atom_id res chain seq x y z
N GLY A 1 0.60 5.14 3.80
CA GLY A 1 -0.39 5.98 4.48
C GLY A 1 0.19 7.28 5.00
N LYS A 2 1.21 7.23 5.86
CA LYS A 2 1.74 8.42 6.56
C LYS A 2 2.07 9.63 5.65
N ARG A 3 2.61 9.39 4.45
CA ARG A 3 2.96 10.46 3.49
C ARG A 3 1.78 10.94 2.65
N LEU A 4 0.73 10.15 2.54
CA LEU A 4 -0.48 10.52 1.80
C LEU A 4 -1.34 11.50 2.61
N ILE A 5 -1.38 11.35 3.93
CA ILE A 5 -2.22 12.14 4.82
C ILE A 5 -2.04 13.66 4.64
N PRO A 6 -0.81 14.22 4.59
CA PRO A 6 -0.66 15.65 4.36
C PRO A 6 -1.28 16.16 3.07
N LEU A 7 -1.25 15.37 2.00
CA LEU A 7 -1.87 15.75 0.73
C LEU A 7 -3.40 15.83 0.86
N LEU A 8 -3.99 14.82 1.53
CA LEU A 8 -5.43 14.79 1.77
C LEU A 8 -5.91 15.97 2.65
N LEU A 9 -5.16 16.29 3.70
CA LEU A 9 -5.47 17.41 4.58
C LEU A 9 -5.36 18.76 3.86
N ASN A 10 -4.38 18.94 2.99
CA ASN A 10 -4.21 20.15 2.20
C ASN A 10 -5.40 20.40 1.25
N ASP A 11 -6.08 19.33 0.81
CA ASP A 11 -7.30 19.43 -0.01
C ASP A 11 -8.57 19.59 0.85
N GLY A 12 -8.44 19.74 2.16
CA GLY A 12 -9.56 19.95 3.09
C GLY A 12 -10.30 18.67 3.49
N HIS A 13 -9.76 17.49 3.19
CA HIS A 13 -10.38 16.24 3.62
C HIS A 13 -10.23 15.99 5.12
N VAL A 14 -11.24 15.40 5.75
CA VAL A 14 -11.15 14.77 7.06
C VAL A 14 -10.61 13.36 6.88
N VAL A 15 -9.52 13.02 7.56
CA VAL A 15 -8.83 11.75 7.38
C VAL A 15 -9.00 10.84 8.59
N VAL A 16 -9.72 9.73 8.42
CA VAL A 16 -9.83 8.68 9.43
C VAL A 16 -8.68 7.70 9.26
N CYS A 17 -7.82 7.60 10.25
CA CYS A 17 -6.67 6.70 10.25
C CYS A 17 -6.94 5.50 11.15
N ALA A 18 -7.31 4.36 10.57
CA ALA A 18 -7.40 3.09 11.27
C ALA A 18 -5.99 2.52 11.50
N VAL A 19 -5.57 2.40 12.74
CA VAL A 19 -4.23 1.98 13.15
C VAL A 19 -4.28 0.93 14.24
N ARG A 20 -3.33 0.00 14.28
CA ARG A 20 -3.26 -1.02 15.34
C ARG A 20 -2.74 -0.50 16.69
N ASP A 21 -2.01 0.60 16.69
CA ASP A 21 -1.43 1.23 17.86
C ASP A 21 -1.67 2.74 17.76
N LYS A 22 -2.72 3.18 18.46
CA LYS A 22 -3.13 4.58 18.49
C LYS A 22 -2.09 5.46 19.17
N LYS A 23 -1.45 4.99 20.24
CA LYS A 23 -0.44 5.77 20.99
C LYS A 23 0.77 6.07 20.10
N ARG A 24 1.24 5.07 19.37
CA ARG A 24 2.34 5.25 18.41
C ARG A 24 1.95 6.20 17.28
N ALA A 25 0.73 6.11 16.78
CA ALA A 25 0.25 6.98 15.71
C ALA A 25 0.11 8.43 16.15
N GLN A 26 -0.33 8.70 17.38
CA GLN A 26 -0.45 10.05 17.94
C GLN A 26 0.86 10.84 17.86
N ASN A 27 2.01 10.19 18.09
CA ASN A 27 3.32 10.84 18.01
C ASN A 27 3.65 11.39 16.61
N TYR A 28 3.04 10.82 15.55
CA TYR A 28 3.25 11.26 14.15
C TYR A 28 2.27 12.34 13.71
N PHE A 29 1.11 12.44 14.36
CA PHE A 29 0.01 13.30 13.93
C PHE A 29 -0.40 14.31 15.01
N LYS A 30 0.52 14.56 15.96
CA LYS A 30 0.33 15.55 17.02
C LYS A 30 0.02 16.91 16.41
N ASP A 31 -0.95 17.59 16.95
CA ASP A 31 -1.35 18.95 16.58
C ASP A 31 -1.86 19.12 15.12
N ARG A 32 -2.35 18.05 14.48
CA ARG A 32 -3.01 18.16 13.18
C ARG A 32 -4.52 18.08 13.31
N GLU A 33 -5.18 19.15 12.89
CA GLU A 33 -6.63 19.18 12.73
C GLU A 33 -7.09 18.26 11.61
N ASN A 34 -8.35 17.87 11.62
CA ASN A 34 -8.99 17.00 10.62
C ASN A 34 -8.39 15.59 10.49
N ILE A 35 -7.74 15.08 11.55
CA ILE A 35 -7.33 13.67 11.66
C ILE A 35 -8.08 13.00 12.81
N ILE A 36 -8.74 11.89 12.49
CA ILE A 36 -9.41 11.02 13.45
C ILE A 36 -8.61 9.73 13.55
N LEU A 37 -7.95 9.49 14.70
CA LEU A 37 -7.22 8.26 14.94
C LEU A 37 -8.12 7.22 15.61
N VAL A 38 -8.29 6.08 14.97
CA VAL A 38 -9.09 4.94 15.45
C VAL A 38 -8.19 3.74 15.62
N GLU A 39 -8.25 3.11 16.80
CA GLU A 39 -7.57 1.84 17.01
C GLU A 39 -8.44 0.71 16.45
N ALA A 40 -7.91 0.02 15.42
CA ALA A 40 -8.60 -1.05 14.75
C ALA A 40 -7.61 -2.09 14.21
N ASP A 41 -7.92 -3.37 14.41
CA ASP A 41 -7.21 -4.51 13.84
C ASP A 41 -8.13 -5.25 12.86
N PHE A 42 -7.80 -5.22 11.58
CA PHE A 42 -8.58 -5.87 10.55
C PHE A 42 -8.59 -7.41 10.62
N LEU A 43 -7.78 -8.02 11.49
CA LEU A 43 -7.91 -9.43 11.85
C LEU A 43 -9.06 -9.67 12.85
N ASN A 44 -9.44 -8.66 13.62
CA ASN A 44 -10.52 -8.68 14.60
C ASN A 44 -11.69 -7.81 14.13
N SER A 45 -12.73 -8.43 13.57
CA SER A 45 -13.87 -7.69 13.01
C SER A 45 -14.61 -6.81 14.02
N LYS A 46 -14.61 -7.16 15.32
CA LYS A 46 -15.24 -6.34 16.37
C LYS A 46 -14.53 -4.98 16.54
N SER A 47 -13.22 -4.91 16.35
CA SER A 47 -12.48 -3.65 16.47
C SER A 47 -12.85 -2.64 15.37
N LEU A 48 -13.45 -3.10 14.27
CA LEU A 48 -13.87 -2.25 13.15
C LEU A 48 -15.12 -1.42 13.47
N GLU A 49 -15.89 -1.81 14.48
CA GLU A 49 -17.07 -1.08 14.96
C GLU A 49 -16.69 0.33 15.50
N ASN A 50 -15.43 0.53 15.85
CA ASN A 50 -14.90 1.82 16.29
C ASN A 50 -14.66 2.81 15.13
N ILE A 51 -14.65 2.33 13.89
CA ILE A 51 -14.39 3.17 12.72
C ILE A 51 -15.70 3.89 12.35
N PRO A 52 -15.69 5.23 12.14
CA PRO A 52 -16.85 5.95 11.64
C PRO A 52 -17.40 5.34 10.34
N VAL A 53 -18.73 5.39 10.16
CA VAL A 53 -19.39 4.78 9.00
C VAL A 53 -19.65 5.77 7.85
N ASP A 54 -19.44 7.06 8.07
CA ASP A 54 -19.61 8.13 7.09
C ASP A 54 -18.32 8.37 6.29
N ILE A 55 -17.81 7.30 5.64
CA ILE A 55 -16.57 7.33 4.86
C ILE A 55 -16.91 7.32 3.37
N ASP A 56 -16.55 8.39 2.66
CA ASP A 56 -16.74 8.44 1.21
C ASP A 56 -15.75 7.57 0.44
N ILE A 57 -14.46 7.63 0.80
CA ILE A 57 -13.37 6.97 0.08
C ILE A 57 -12.44 6.29 1.08
N ALA A 58 -12.07 5.07 0.81
CA ALA A 58 -11.15 4.32 1.66
C ALA A 58 -9.89 3.87 0.90
N TYR A 59 -8.74 3.99 1.56
CA TYR A 59 -7.47 3.47 1.08
C TYR A 59 -7.14 2.15 1.78
N TYR A 60 -6.98 1.09 1.01
CA TYR A 60 -6.45 -0.15 1.53
C TYR A 60 -4.93 -0.18 1.36
N LEU A 61 -4.22 0.15 2.43
CA LEU A 61 -2.75 0.19 2.48
C LEU A 61 -2.19 -0.78 3.54
N ILE A 62 -2.98 -1.79 3.92
CA ILE A 62 -2.59 -2.79 4.90
C ILE A 62 -1.58 -3.73 4.26
N HIS A 63 -0.48 -3.94 4.96
CA HIS A 63 0.53 -4.91 4.59
C HIS A 63 0.99 -5.64 5.85
N SER A 64 0.68 -6.92 5.91
CA SER A 64 1.11 -7.76 7.02
C SER A 64 2.52 -8.27 6.76
N MET A 65 3.49 -7.77 7.53
CA MET A 65 4.83 -8.35 7.60
C MET A 65 4.83 -9.38 8.75
N SER A 66 4.18 -10.51 8.56
CA SER A 66 4.17 -11.59 9.56
C SER A 66 5.49 -12.36 9.53
N LYS A 67 5.97 -12.76 10.71
CA LYS A 67 7.20 -13.56 10.87
C LYS A 67 7.08 -15.00 10.32
N SER A 68 5.86 -15.49 10.05
CA SER A 68 5.58 -16.84 9.56
C SER A 68 5.10 -16.78 8.11
N VAL A 69 5.92 -17.28 7.20
CA VAL A 69 5.65 -17.30 5.74
C VAL A 69 4.43 -18.18 5.36
N LYS A 70 4.05 -19.15 6.19
CA LYS A 70 2.96 -20.09 5.88
C LYS A 70 1.57 -19.52 6.11
N GLU A 71 1.40 -18.58 7.05
CA GLU A 71 0.10 -18.02 7.41
C GLU A 71 -0.15 -16.64 6.81
N PHE A 72 0.88 -16.04 6.25
CA PHE A 72 0.88 -14.67 5.77
C PHE A 72 -0.27 -14.38 4.78
N HIS A 73 -0.44 -15.23 3.76
CA HIS A 73 -1.47 -15.04 2.73
C HIS A 73 -2.90 -15.19 3.28
N ILE A 74 -3.11 -16.09 4.23
CA ILE A 74 -4.42 -16.30 4.88
C ILE A 74 -4.80 -15.07 5.70
N LEU A 75 -3.83 -14.49 6.44
CA LEU A 75 -4.06 -13.31 7.26
C LEU A 75 -4.31 -12.07 6.41
N GLU A 76 -3.58 -11.89 5.29
CA GLU A 76 -3.81 -10.78 4.36
C GLU A 76 -5.20 -10.87 3.72
N GLU A 77 -5.61 -12.05 3.27
CA GLU A 77 -6.93 -12.27 2.69
C GLU A 77 -8.05 -12.03 3.71
N LYS A 78 -7.88 -12.50 4.95
CA LYS A 78 -8.81 -12.23 6.05
C LYS A 78 -8.93 -10.73 6.34
N CYS A 79 -7.81 -9.99 6.40
CA CYS A 79 -7.83 -8.54 6.55
C CYS A 79 -8.61 -7.86 5.42
N ALA A 80 -8.37 -8.26 4.17
CA ALA A 80 -9.03 -7.71 3.00
C ALA A 80 -10.54 -8.00 3.02
N PHE A 81 -10.93 -9.21 3.39
CA PHE A 81 -12.34 -9.58 3.53
C PHE A 81 -13.07 -8.77 4.61
N ASN A 82 -12.46 -8.63 5.79
CA ASN A 82 -13.03 -7.81 6.87
C ASN A 82 -13.13 -6.34 6.47
N PHE A 83 -12.11 -5.80 5.79
CA PHE A 83 -12.14 -4.45 5.26
C PHE A 83 -13.27 -4.27 4.23
N LYS A 84 -13.44 -5.21 3.29
CA LYS A 84 -14.52 -5.19 2.32
C LYS A 84 -15.88 -5.12 3.02
N ARG A 85 -16.13 -5.98 4.02
CA ARG A 85 -17.38 -5.98 4.78
C ARG A 85 -17.63 -4.63 5.44
N PHE A 86 -16.61 -4.04 6.04
CA PHE A 86 -16.68 -2.70 6.61
C PHE A 86 -17.02 -1.66 5.54
N ALA A 87 -16.29 -1.64 4.41
CA ALA A 87 -16.51 -0.68 3.33
C ALA A 87 -17.92 -0.79 2.73
N GLU A 88 -18.45 -2.00 2.59
CA GLU A 88 -19.81 -2.25 2.12
C GLU A 88 -20.89 -1.79 3.12
N TYR A 89 -20.65 -2.00 4.42
CA TYR A 89 -21.54 -1.57 5.49
C TYR A 89 -21.57 -0.03 5.61
N SER A 90 -20.42 0.60 5.53
CA SER A 90 -20.23 2.05 5.60
C SER A 90 -20.59 2.77 4.29
N GLN A 91 -21.07 2.05 3.27
CA GLN A 91 -21.47 2.62 1.97
C GLN A 91 -20.35 3.44 1.31
N VAL A 92 -19.10 3.02 1.49
CA VAL A 92 -17.93 3.62 0.83
C VAL A 92 -18.14 3.64 -0.68
N LYS A 93 -17.90 4.77 -1.33
CA LYS A 93 -18.11 4.93 -2.79
C LYS A 93 -16.94 4.38 -3.61
N GLN A 94 -15.72 4.51 -3.08
CA GLN A 94 -14.49 4.09 -3.74
C GLN A 94 -13.50 3.49 -2.75
N VAL A 95 -12.90 2.37 -3.14
CA VAL A 95 -11.72 1.80 -2.46
C VAL A 95 -10.53 1.95 -3.39
N ILE A 96 -9.43 2.51 -2.88
CA ILE A 96 -8.17 2.66 -3.61
C ILE A 96 -7.15 1.72 -2.97
N TYR A 97 -6.62 0.78 -3.75
CA TYR A 97 -5.67 -0.24 -3.30
C TYR A 97 -4.31 -0.04 -3.98
N LEU A 98 -3.24 -0.04 -3.18
CA LEU A 98 -1.87 -0.09 -3.68
C LEU A 98 -1.33 -1.51 -3.53
N SER A 99 -1.10 -2.15 -4.67
CA SER A 99 -0.64 -3.54 -4.80
C SER A 99 0.77 -3.62 -5.38
N GLY A 100 1.30 -4.84 -5.50
CA GLY A 100 2.49 -5.14 -6.29
C GLY A 100 2.15 -5.60 -7.70
N ILE A 101 3.09 -5.53 -8.65
CA ILE A 101 2.94 -6.04 -10.01
C ILE A 101 2.79 -7.57 -9.97
N THR A 102 1.74 -8.09 -10.59
CA THR A 102 1.35 -9.51 -10.54
C THR A 102 1.23 -10.15 -11.94
N ASN A 103 1.92 -9.60 -12.95
CA ASN A 103 1.75 -9.98 -14.35
C ASN A 103 2.58 -11.22 -14.77
N ASP A 104 3.36 -11.81 -13.84
CA ASP A 104 4.20 -12.96 -14.12
C ASP A 104 3.40 -14.26 -14.08
N THR A 105 3.69 -15.21 -14.97
CA THR A 105 3.07 -16.55 -15.00
C THR A 105 3.51 -17.41 -13.82
N LYS A 106 4.68 -17.14 -13.24
CA LYS A 106 5.21 -17.78 -12.04
C LYS A 106 5.29 -16.75 -10.90
N LEU A 107 4.15 -16.39 -10.34
CA LEU A 107 4.08 -15.48 -9.21
C LEU A 107 4.81 -16.05 -7.99
N SER A 108 5.64 -15.24 -7.34
CA SER A 108 6.13 -15.54 -6.01
C SER A 108 4.92 -15.64 -5.04
N ARG A 109 5.07 -16.37 -3.94
CA ARG A 109 4.01 -16.49 -2.92
C ARG A 109 3.50 -15.11 -2.46
N HIS A 110 4.38 -14.14 -2.40
CA HIS A 110 4.06 -12.76 -2.02
C HIS A 110 3.18 -12.07 -3.08
N LEU A 111 3.50 -12.20 -4.36
CA LEU A 111 2.72 -11.62 -5.43
C LEU A 111 1.36 -12.32 -5.60
N LEU A 112 1.31 -13.65 -5.40
CA LEU A 112 0.05 -14.37 -5.37
C LEU A 112 -0.87 -13.88 -4.25
N SER A 113 -0.32 -13.63 -3.04
CA SER A 113 -1.07 -13.02 -1.94
C SER A 113 -1.66 -11.66 -2.34
N ARG A 114 -0.91 -10.83 -3.07
CA ARG A 114 -1.41 -9.53 -3.54
C ARG A 114 -2.58 -9.65 -4.50
N LYS A 115 -2.55 -10.63 -5.40
CA LYS A 115 -3.65 -10.95 -6.31
C LYS A 115 -4.89 -11.42 -5.54
N ASN A 116 -4.70 -12.28 -4.53
CA ASN A 116 -5.79 -12.74 -3.68
C ASN A 116 -6.43 -11.59 -2.89
N VAL A 117 -5.63 -10.66 -2.36
CA VAL A 117 -6.13 -9.45 -1.70
C VAL A 117 -6.95 -8.59 -2.66
N GLU A 118 -6.51 -8.37 -3.90
CA GLU A 118 -7.26 -7.64 -4.91
C GLU A 118 -8.63 -8.29 -5.17
N ASN A 119 -8.65 -9.62 -5.35
CA ASN A 119 -9.88 -10.38 -5.53
C ASN A 119 -10.81 -10.29 -4.29
N ALA A 120 -10.24 -10.36 -3.08
CA ALA A 120 -11.00 -10.26 -1.85
C ALA A 120 -11.62 -8.86 -1.65
N LEU A 121 -10.97 -7.81 -2.14
CA LEU A 121 -11.46 -6.43 -2.09
C LEU A 121 -12.53 -6.13 -3.16
N ALA A 122 -12.63 -6.93 -4.21
CA ALA A 122 -13.61 -6.67 -5.28
C ALA A 122 -15.05 -6.71 -4.75
N SER A 123 -15.86 -5.71 -5.11
CA SER A 123 -17.26 -5.55 -4.69
C SER A 123 -18.10 -4.94 -5.80
N LYS A 124 -19.41 -5.21 -5.75
CA LYS A 124 -20.41 -4.52 -6.58
C LYS A 124 -20.99 -3.28 -5.90
N LYS A 125 -20.65 -3.03 -4.61
CA LYS A 125 -21.20 -1.92 -3.83
C LYS A 125 -20.34 -0.67 -3.85
N TYR A 126 -19.09 -0.76 -4.28
CA TYR A 126 -18.17 0.36 -4.44
C TYR A 126 -17.26 0.16 -5.66
N GLY A 127 -16.65 1.23 -6.16
CA GLY A 127 -15.62 1.15 -7.18
C GLY A 127 -14.27 0.79 -6.58
N LEU A 128 -13.62 -0.28 -7.05
CA LEU A 128 -12.26 -0.62 -6.67
C LEU A 128 -11.28 -0.07 -7.71
N THR A 129 -10.34 0.77 -7.28
CA THR A 129 -9.22 1.24 -8.11
C THR A 129 -7.93 0.63 -7.58
N THR A 130 -7.24 -0.16 -8.38
CA THR A 130 -5.99 -0.81 -7.97
C THR A 130 -4.79 -0.22 -8.73
N PHE A 131 -3.78 0.25 -8.01
CA PHE A 131 -2.47 0.59 -8.57
C PHE A 131 -1.46 -0.50 -8.22
N LYS A 132 -0.84 -1.10 -9.23
CA LYS A 132 0.17 -2.15 -9.09
C LYS A 132 1.54 -1.54 -9.35
N ALA A 133 2.31 -1.36 -8.30
CA ALA A 133 3.66 -0.80 -8.37
C ALA A 133 4.72 -1.89 -8.20
N GLY A 134 5.85 -1.70 -8.88
CA GLY A 134 7.06 -2.46 -8.63
C GLY A 134 7.80 -1.92 -7.40
N ILE A 135 9.10 -1.67 -7.55
CA ILE A 135 9.90 -1.08 -6.49
C ILE A 135 9.53 0.40 -6.34
N ILE A 136 9.14 0.78 -5.13
CA ILE A 136 8.89 2.18 -4.78
C ILE A 136 10.15 2.74 -4.13
N VAL A 137 10.73 3.76 -4.76
CA VAL A 137 11.95 4.43 -4.32
C VAL A 137 11.60 5.69 -3.53
N GLY A 138 12.20 5.83 -2.37
CA GLY A 138 12.07 7.01 -1.53
C GLY A 138 12.08 6.67 -0.04
N SER A 139 12.51 7.63 0.78
CA SER A 139 12.62 7.49 2.23
C SER A 139 11.32 6.99 2.85
N GLY A 140 11.39 5.98 3.71
CA GLY A 140 10.24 5.32 4.35
C GLY A 140 9.55 4.24 3.48
N SER A 141 10.06 3.94 2.29
CA SER A 141 9.74 2.73 1.54
C SER A 141 10.62 1.59 2.05
N SER A 142 10.03 0.46 2.43
CA SER A 142 10.80 -0.70 2.91
C SER A 142 11.80 -1.21 1.87
N SER A 143 11.43 -1.18 0.59
CA SER A 143 12.32 -1.59 -0.50
C SER A 143 13.53 -0.65 -0.61
N PHE A 144 13.30 0.66 -0.50
CA PHE A 144 14.36 1.66 -0.55
C PHE A 144 15.31 1.57 0.65
N GLU A 145 14.76 1.39 1.86
CA GLU A 145 15.57 1.24 3.07
C GLU A 145 16.46 -0.01 3.01
N ILE A 146 15.95 -1.11 2.47
CA ILE A 146 16.75 -2.33 2.23
C ILE A 146 17.88 -2.06 1.22
N ILE A 147 17.57 -1.38 0.12
CA ILE A 147 18.57 -1.03 -0.91
C ILE A 147 19.65 -0.15 -0.31
N ARG A 148 19.26 0.91 0.41
CA ARG A 148 20.20 1.80 1.10
C ARG A 148 21.08 1.04 2.09
N ASP A 149 20.49 0.20 2.93
CA ASP A 149 21.22 -0.60 3.91
C ASP A 149 22.22 -1.56 3.26
N ILE A 150 21.89 -2.12 2.10
CA ILE A 150 22.82 -2.98 1.32
C ILE A 150 24.01 -2.14 0.84
N VAL A 151 23.76 -0.98 0.25
CA VAL A 151 24.81 -0.11 -0.29
C VAL A 151 25.72 0.43 0.82
N GLU A 152 25.13 0.93 1.92
CA GLU A 152 25.89 1.56 3.01
C GLU A 152 26.70 0.55 3.87
N LYS A 153 26.20 -0.68 4.04
CA LYS A 153 26.77 -1.66 4.98
C LYS A 153 27.68 -2.71 4.35
N LEU A 154 27.61 -2.89 3.02
CA LEU A 154 28.39 -3.91 2.33
C LEU A 154 29.48 -3.29 1.45
N PRO A 155 30.75 -3.19 1.94
CA PRO A 155 31.85 -2.64 1.16
C PRO A 155 32.21 -3.51 -0.06
N PHE A 156 31.91 -4.81 0.01
CA PHE A 156 32.06 -5.76 -1.09
C PHE A 156 30.80 -6.61 -1.20
N MET A 157 30.19 -6.66 -2.37
CA MET A 157 28.98 -7.43 -2.62
C MET A 157 29.28 -8.51 -3.66
N ILE A 158 29.13 -9.80 -3.26
CA ILE A 158 29.04 -10.89 -4.22
C ILE A 158 27.76 -10.68 -5.01
N THR A 159 27.89 -10.51 -6.34
CA THR A 159 26.76 -10.18 -7.21
C THR A 159 25.91 -11.42 -7.53
N PRO A 160 24.80 -11.65 -6.83
CA PRO A 160 23.91 -12.75 -7.17
C PRO A 160 23.22 -12.51 -8.53
N LYS A 161 22.86 -13.59 -9.23
CA LYS A 161 22.27 -13.52 -10.59
C LYS A 161 21.02 -12.64 -10.68
N TRP A 162 20.24 -12.50 -9.61
CA TRP A 162 19.04 -11.69 -9.59
C TRP A 162 19.31 -10.18 -9.75
N LEU A 163 20.53 -9.71 -9.51
CA LEU A 163 20.89 -8.30 -9.75
C LEU A 163 20.77 -7.87 -11.22
N ASN A 164 20.80 -8.83 -12.15
CA ASN A 164 20.59 -8.57 -13.58
C ASN A 164 19.11 -8.53 -13.96
N THR A 165 18.19 -8.78 -13.03
CA THR A 165 16.75 -8.68 -13.29
C THR A 165 16.39 -7.22 -13.53
N LYS A 166 15.62 -6.99 -14.60
CA LYS A 166 15.12 -5.66 -14.96
C LYS A 166 13.98 -5.25 -14.03
N THR A 167 13.95 -3.98 -13.71
CA THR A 167 12.89 -3.33 -12.92
C THR A 167 12.63 -1.93 -13.45
N GLN A 168 11.48 -1.35 -13.12
CA GLN A 168 11.14 0.05 -13.38
C GLN A 168 10.81 0.72 -12.04
N PRO A 169 11.81 1.27 -11.34
CA PRO A 169 11.59 1.90 -10.05
C PRO A 169 10.67 3.10 -10.18
N LEU A 170 9.71 3.24 -9.26
CA LEU A 170 8.77 4.34 -9.22
C LEU A 170 9.03 5.22 -7.99
N GLY A 171 9.13 6.52 -8.17
CA GLY A 171 9.31 7.47 -7.09
C GLY A 171 8.11 7.51 -6.14
N ILE A 172 8.37 7.62 -4.83
CA ILE A 172 7.28 7.72 -3.83
C ILE A 172 6.37 8.91 -4.10
N ARG A 173 6.88 10.01 -4.67
CA ARG A 173 6.08 11.19 -5.02
C ARG A 173 5.05 10.87 -6.09
N ASP A 174 5.44 10.07 -7.09
CA ASP A 174 4.55 9.67 -8.18
C ASP A 174 3.48 8.71 -7.68
N VAL A 175 3.85 7.74 -6.82
CA VAL A 175 2.87 6.86 -6.16
C VAL A 175 1.83 7.68 -5.39
N LEU A 176 2.28 8.66 -4.62
CA LEU A 176 1.38 9.53 -3.87
C LEU A 176 0.48 10.35 -4.81
N SER A 177 1.01 10.83 -5.93
CA SER A 177 0.24 11.55 -6.96
C SER A 177 -0.84 10.65 -7.57
N PHE A 178 -0.53 9.40 -7.94
CA PHE A 178 -1.53 8.45 -8.44
C PHE A 178 -2.64 8.20 -7.42
N LEU A 179 -2.26 7.89 -6.18
CA LEU A 179 -3.23 7.62 -5.11
C LEU A 179 -4.12 8.84 -4.83
N HIS A 180 -3.56 10.03 -4.82
CA HIS A 180 -4.25 11.27 -4.53
C HIS A 180 -5.19 11.67 -5.69
N ARG A 181 -4.71 11.65 -6.94
CA ARG A 181 -5.51 12.02 -8.11
C ARG A 181 -6.62 11.04 -8.44
N ALA A 182 -6.60 9.83 -7.90
CA ALA A 182 -7.65 8.83 -8.11
C ALA A 182 -8.93 9.11 -7.32
N ILE A 183 -8.89 10.01 -6.35
CA ILE A 183 -10.03 10.35 -5.49
C ILE A 183 -11.26 10.76 -6.34
N GLY A 184 -12.37 10.05 -6.16
CA GLY A 184 -13.64 10.35 -6.80
C GLY A 184 -13.69 10.14 -8.32
N LYS A 185 -12.62 9.60 -8.93
CA LYS A 185 -12.54 9.36 -10.37
C LYS A 185 -13.27 8.09 -10.76
N LYS A 186 -14.54 8.22 -11.17
CA LYS A 186 -15.40 7.08 -11.55
C LYS A 186 -14.86 6.30 -12.73
N GLU A 187 -14.15 6.96 -13.64
CA GLU A 187 -13.48 6.34 -14.79
C GLU A 187 -12.39 5.33 -14.41
N LEU A 188 -11.90 5.38 -13.15
CA LEU A 188 -10.90 4.45 -12.63
C LEU A 188 -11.51 3.28 -11.85
N TYR A 189 -12.86 3.25 -11.70
CA TYR A 189 -13.52 2.21 -10.90
C TYR A 189 -13.40 0.83 -11.57
N ASN A 190 -13.20 -0.19 -10.75
CA ASN A 190 -13.09 -1.60 -11.13
C ASN A 190 -11.99 -1.85 -12.17
N THR A 191 -10.93 -1.05 -12.10
CA THR A 191 -9.78 -1.15 -13.01
C THR A 191 -8.48 -1.23 -12.24
N SER A 192 -7.55 -2.02 -12.78
CA SER A 192 -6.19 -2.18 -12.25
C SER A 192 -5.20 -1.58 -13.23
N TYR A 193 -4.29 -0.77 -12.71
CA TYR A 193 -3.26 -0.08 -13.46
C TYR A 193 -1.88 -0.49 -12.99
N ASP A 194 -1.03 -0.93 -13.90
CA ASP A 194 0.38 -1.08 -13.63
C ASP A 194 1.02 0.31 -13.67
N VAL A 195 1.67 0.69 -12.57
CA VAL A 195 2.35 1.98 -12.44
C VAL A 195 3.85 1.77 -12.24
N PHE A 196 4.64 2.47 -13.03
CA PHE A 196 6.09 2.30 -13.07
C PHE A 196 6.78 3.62 -13.41
N GLY A 197 8.08 3.70 -13.11
CA GLY A 197 8.91 4.84 -13.46
C GLY A 197 9.25 4.87 -14.95
N PRO A 198 9.86 5.97 -15.43
CA PRO A 198 10.14 6.17 -16.84
C PRO A 198 11.25 5.27 -17.39
N GLU A 199 12.14 4.77 -16.53
CA GLU A 199 13.34 4.06 -16.94
C GLU A 199 13.32 2.59 -16.52
N ILE A 200 13.72 1.72 -17.47
CA ILE A 200 13.98 0.31 -17.19
C ILE A 200 15.47 0.18 -16.86
N MET A 201 15.78 -0.37 -15.71
CA MET A 201 17.13 -0.63 -15.25
C MET A 201 17.23 -2.00 -14.55
N THR A 202 18.43 -2.52 -14.40
CA THR A 202 18.67 -3.69 -13.56
C THR A 202 18.75 -3.29 -12.08
N TYR A 203 18.56 -4.26 -11.20
CA TYR A 203 18.82 -4.01 -9.76
C TYR A 203 20.27 -3.55 -9.52
N LYS A 204 21.22 -4.08 -10.32
CA LYS A 204 22.63 -3.67 -10.24
C LYS A 204 22.80 -2.18 -10.57
N GLU A 205 22.23 -1.72 -11.69
CA GLU A 205 22.28 -0.31 -12.10
C GLU A 205 21.61 0.58 -11.04
N MET A 206 20.47 0.16 -10.52
CA MET A 206 19.78 0.89 -9.45
C MET A 206 20.65 1.01 -8.18
N LEU A 207 21.32 -0.08 -7.75
CA LEU A 207 22.21 -0.04 -6.60
C LEU A 207 23.41 0.89 -6.83
N LEU A 208 24.00 0.87 -8.04
CA LEU A 208 25.12 1.74 -8.40
C LEU A 208 24.76 3.22 -8.46
N GLN A 209 23.49 3.56 -8.74
CA GLN A 209 23.03 4.95 -8.67
C GLN A 209 22.86 5.46 -7.23
N PHE A 210 22.79 4.57 -6.25
CA PHE A 210 22.70 4.92 -4.82
C PHE A 210 24.04 4.87 -4.10
N ALA A 211 25.07 4.25 -4.69
CA ALA A 211 26.43 4.16 -4.13
C ALA A 211 27.22 5.43 -4.37
#